data_5432909dabf0084db1fc453ac3571f6e
#
_entry.id   5432909dabf0084db1fc453ac3571f6e
#
_cell.length_a   1.000
_cell.length_b   1.000
_cell.length_c   1.000
_cell.angle_alpha   90.00
_cell.angle_beta   90.00
_cell.angle_gamma   90.00
#
_symmetry.space_group_name_H-M   'P 1'
#
loop_
_entity.id
_entity.type
_entity.pdbx_description
1 polymer ?
#
loop_
_entity_poly.entity_id
_entity_poly.type
_entity_poly.pdbx_seq_one_letter_code
_entity_poly.pdbx_strand_id
1 'polypeptide(L)'
;MLLKPVFLLPAFLVLATSGFAAPPPGARAVVQNQEAQQGKAEDWARKAGVPIRGTGTYDKSGNLEPSWGLVGFDGKPIYYQSTNQNAAISSNIQLIRQTAPYSLDGEGLYLGIWDGGRILETHQEFTSRVITIDISPLDLHATHVAGTLSAAGVNPLAKGMAPEVQLIAGDFFNDFGEIVQHTVSGVDDMVTGTLKISVSNHSYGDAVGWTSGVNFSGTSGFHWLDFVTNLTDPDFGRYTAIAVDWDSLCFQYPYWLPVISAGNDRNDTAPAVGANFWHFDALGAGWESAVYNPAIHAPADFSRGGYDTMIGSNGGKNVLTVGAVNDAVTAGARDLAKATMSSFSGWGPMDDGRIKPDVVANGVGLLSTFSQANDRYGSISGTSMSSPTTAGAALLLQEWAIRLNNQMMTSAGLKALIIHTADDLGRVGPDYEFGWGLVNAFQAARYLEDAHAEWPISGEVAGVWRGELSTVQPFRDYVFVVSNVEPLKVTLCWTDPAGTEQTGLDNPTPNLVNDLNLVGLVTPSGQELRPWILDPANPSLSATQGINTRDNVEQIFWAPTSSSQVVRLRVEHTGTLEDGNQEYVLLISGDFVSADSSEWEELEN
;
A
#
# COMPACT_ATOMS: atom_id res chain seq x y z
N MET A 1 -2.90 -1.18 -53.32
CA MET A 1 -1.69 -0.43 -53.01
C MET A 1 -1.41 -0.76 -51.53
N LEU A 2 -0.52 -1.75 -51.32
CA LEU A 2 -0.26 -2.35 -50.00
C LEU A 2 0.77 -1.48 -49.28
N LEU A 3 0.37 -0.85 -48.18
CA LEU A 3 1.28 -0.18 -47.24
C LEU A 3 1.98 -1.24 -46.38
N LYS A 4 3.30 -1.31 -46.50
CA LYS A 4 4.15 -2.12 -45.61
C LYS A 4 4.26 -1.43 -44.23
N PRO A 5 4.22 -2.18 -43.13
CA PRO A 5 4.49 -1.60 -41.83
C PRO A 5 5.98 -1.23 -41.70
N VAL A 6 6.22 0.00 -41.27
CA VAL A 6 7.56 0.50 -40.93
C VAL A 6 7.89 -0.01 -39.53
N PHE A 7 8.88 -0.89 -39.42
CA PHE A 7 9.46 -1.31 -38.16
C PHE A 7 10.35 -0.17 -37.61
N LEU A 8 9.91 0.46 -36.53
CA LEU A 8 10.78 1.30 -35.70
C LEU A 8 11.58 0.39 -34.77
N LEU A 9 12.89 0.31 -35.00
CA LEU A 9 13.84 -0.25 -34.03
C LEU A 9 13.85 0.64 -32.79
N PRO A 10 13.78 0.10 -31.57
CA PRO A 10 14.04 0.88 -30.38
C PRO A 10 15.53 1.24 -30.33
N ALA A 11 15.81 2.54 -30.28
CA ALA A 11 17.15 3.04 -30.02
C ALA A 11 17.56 2.61 -28.60
N PHE A 12 18.64 1.82 -28.53
CA PHE A 12 19.31 1.56 -27.26
C PHE A 12 19.85 2.88 -26.72
N LEU A 13 19.24 3.38 -25.67
CA LEU A 13 19.80 4.49 -24.88
C LEU A 13 20.97 3.94 -24.06
N VAL A 14 22.18 4.22 -24.49
CA VAL A 14 23.38 3.99 -23.68
C VAL A 14 23.34 5.00 -22.53
N LEU A 15 22.86 4.57 -21.39
CA LEU A 15 22.99 5.32 -20.13
C LEU A 15 24.47 5.38 -19.75
N ALA A 16 25.03 6.56 -19.78
CA ALA A 16 26.36 6.85 -19.27
C ALA A 16 26.38 6.52 -17.76
N THR A 17 27.20 5.54 -17.40
CA THR A 17 27.36 5.05 -16.03
C THR A 17 28.07 6.09 -15.18
N SER A 18 27.35 6.74 -14.30
CA SER A 18 27.94 7.40 -13.13
C SER A 18 28.00 6.38 -11.97
N GLY A 19 29.20 5.88 -11.70
CA GLY A 19 29.67 5.57 -10.35
C GLY A 19 29.14 4.34 -9.61
N PHE A 20 28.44 3.39 -10.21
CA PHE A 20 28.12 2.13 -9.53
C PHE A 20 29.27 1.14 -9.59
N ALA A 21 29.65 0.56 -8.44
CA ALA A 21 30.62 -0.52 -8.36
C ALA A 21 30.16 -1.69 -9.26
N ALA A 22 31.08 -2.23 -10.03
CA ALA A 22 30.76 -3.31 -10.95
C ALA A 22 30.23 -4.53 -10.17
N PRO A 23 29.10 -5.14 -10.60
CA PRO A 23 28.53 -6.28 -9.91
C PRO A 23 29.53 -7.43 -9.73
N PRO A 24 29.41 -8.24 -8.66
CA PRO A 24 30.27 -9.38 -8.40
C PRO A 24 30.37 -10.33 -9.61
N PRO A 25 31.48 -11.06 -9.80
CA PRO A 25 31.68 -11.91 -10.98
C PRO A 25 30.55 -12.94 -11.20
N GLY A 26 29.98 -13.50 -10.13
CA GLY A 26 28.83 -14.42 -10.20
C GLY A 26 27.56 -13.74 -10.71
N ALA A 27 27.27 -12.54 -10.27
CA ALA A 27 26.11 -11.78 -10.72
C ALA A 27 26.23 -11.36 -12.21
N ARG A 28 27.46 -11.03 -12.67
CA ARG A 28 27.71 -10.76 -14.09
C ARG A 28 27.44 -11.97 -14.97
N ALA A 29 27.85 -13.16 -14.53
CA ALA A 29 27.60 -14.40 -15.29
C ALA A 29 26.09 -14.68 -15.42
N VAL A 30 25.31 -14.43 -14.37
CA VAL A 30 23.85 -14.58 -14.39
C VAL A 30 23.22 -13.59 -15.38
N VAL A 31 23.60 -12.31 -15.32
CA VAL A 31 23.11 -11.27 -16.25
C VAL A 31 23.44 -11.61 -17.69
N GLN A 32 24.69 -12.00 -17.96
CA GLN A 32 25.13 -12.39 -19.32
C GLN A 32 24.37 -13.63 -19.84
N ASN A 33 24.09 -14.59 -18.97
CA ASN A 33 23.29 -15.75 -19.36
C ASN A 33 21.83 -15.35 -19.67
N GLN A 34 21.25 -14.48 -18.90
CA GLN A 34 19.89 -13.96 -19.12
C GLN A 34 19.82 -13.17 -20.45
N GLU A 35 20.76 -12.29 -20.71
CA GLU A 35 20.87 -11.54 -21.97
C GLU A 35 21.03 -12.47 -23.18
N ALA A 36 21.84 -13.53 -23.04
CA ALA A 36 22.02 -14.53 -24.09
C ALA A 36 20.75 -15.36 -24.35
N GLN A 37 19.99 -15.70 -23.30
CA GLN A 37 18.70 -16.38 -23.43
C GLN A 37 17.65 -15.48 -24.07
N GLN A 38 17.62 -14.21 -23.68
CA GLN A 38 16.73 -13.21 -24.27
C GLN A 38 17.03 -13.02 -25.76
N GLY A 39 18.30 -12.88 -26.13
CA GLY A 39 18.71 -12.77 -27.53
C GLY A 39 18.30 -13.96 -28.39
N LYS A 40 18.38 -15.19 -27.86
CA LYS A 40 17.86 -16.39 -28.54
C LYS A 40 16.34 -16.36 -28.71
N ALA A 41 15.63 -15.88 -27.69
CA ALA A 41 14.18 -15.76 -27.72
C ALA A 41 13.72 -14.74 -28.78
N GLU A 42 14.38 -13.59 -28.85
CA GLU A 42 14.11 -12.54 -29.85
C GLU A 42 14.40 -13.04 -31.29
N ASP A 43 15.51 -13.79 -31.48
CA ASP A 43 15.83 -14.39 -32.76
C ASP A 43 14.82 -15.43 -33.19
N TRP A 44 14.34 -16.25 -32.24
CA TRP A 44 13.27 -17.22 -32.49
C TRP A 44 11.96 -16.50 -32.85
N ALA A 45 11.54 -15.49 -32.07
CA ALA A 45 10.32 -14.73 -32.31
C ALA A 45 10.32 -14.06 -33.70
N ARG A 46 11.46 -13.48 -34.09
CA ARG A 46 11.65 -12.87 -35.42
C ARG A 46 11.49 -13.92 -36.53
N LYS A 47 12.05 -15.11 -36.36
CA LYS A 47 11.95 -16.22 -37.34
C LYS A 47 10.54 -16.81 -37.39
N ALA A 48 9.88 -16.90 -36.25
CA ALA A 48 8.52 -17.44 -36.13
C ALA A 48 7.43 -16.41 -36.52
N GLY A 49 7.79 -15.13 -36.66
CA GLY A 49 6.84 -14.04 -36.97
C GLY A 49 5.88 -13.73 -35.81
N VAL A 50 6.29 -14.04 -34.56
CA VAL A 50 5.47 -13.80 -33.36
C VAL A 50 6.00 -12.60 -32.59
N PRO A 51 5.15 -11.85 -31.87
CA PRO A 51 5.59 -10.74 -31.03
C PRO A 51 6.41 -11.23 -29.82
N ILE A 52 7.30 -10.39 -29.32
CA ILE A 52 8.10 -10.65 -28.11
C ILE A 52 7.39 -10.21 -26.82
N ARG A 53 6.31 -9.45 -26.94
CA ARG A 53 5.46 -9.00 -25.84
C ARG A 53 4.01 -8.95 -26.28
N GLY A 54 3.12 -9.35 -25.39
CA GLY A 54 1.69 -9.09 -25.47
C GLY A 54 1.38 -7.92 -24.50
N THR A 55 0.74 -6.88 -25.02
CA THR A 55 0.46 -5.65 -24.26
C THR A 55 -1.01 -5.59 -23.89
N GLY A 56 -1.58 -6.49 -23.14
CA GLY A 56 -2.92 -6.34 -22.61
C GLY A 56 -3.98 -5.77 -23.60
N THR A 57 -3.81 -6.00 -24.91
CA THR A 57 -4.71 -5.47 -25.94
C THR A 57 -5.85 -6.44 -26.19
N TYR A 58 -7.02 -5.90 -26.53
CA TYR A 58 -8.17 -6.71 -26.93
C TYR A 58 -7.88 -7.46 -28.23
N ASP A 59 -8.14 -8.76 -28.24
CA ASP A 59 -8.12 -9.56 -29.44
C ASP A 59 -9.28 -9.14 -30.39
N LYS A 60 -9.29 -9.67 -31.60
CA LYS A 60 -10.36 -9.37 -32.59
C LYS A 60 -11.77 -9.81 -32.15
N SER A 61 -11.86 -10.57 -31.09
CA SER A 61 -13.11 -11.05 -30.49
C SER A 61 -13.51 -10.23 -29.24
N GLY A 62 -12.72 -9.20 -28.89
CA GLY A 62 -12.97 -8.33 -27.73
C GLY A 62 -12.48 -8.91 -26.39
N ASN A 63 -11.62 -9.93 -26.41
CA ASN A 63 -11.00 -10.45 -25.19
C ASN A 63 -9.69 -9.71 -24.94
N LEU A 64 -9.45 -9.29 -23.70
CA LEU A 64 -8.16 -8.77 -23.29
C LEU A 64 -7.16 -9.92 -23.18
N GLU A 65 -6.09 -9.86 -23.96
CA GLU A 65 -4.98 -10.80 -23.80
C GLU A 65 -4.13 -10.38 -22.59
N PRO A 66 -3.72 -11.33 -21.72
CA PRO A 66 -2.88 -11.01 -20.59
C PRO A 66 -1.55 -10.40 -21.06
N SER A 67 -1.00 -9.47 -20.26
CA SER A 67 0.35 -9.00 -20.48
C SER A 67 1.34 -10.15 -20.28
N TRP A 68 2.16 -10.40 -21.27
CA TRP A 68 3.20 -11.42 -21.22
C TRP A 68 4.48 -10.95 -21.92
N GLY A 69 5.60 -11.50 -21.53
CA GLY A 69 6.90 -11.22 -22.16
C GLY A 69 7.65 -12.51 -22.47
N LEU A 70 8.21 -12.58 -23.66
CA LEU A 70 9.14 -13.63 -24.05
C LEU A 70 10.52 -13.31 -23.44
N VAL A 71 10.92 -14.08 -22.43
CA VAL A 71 12.10 -13.79 -21.60
C VAL A 71 13.28 -14.72 -21.88
N GLY A 72 13.07 -15.83 -22.58
CA GLY A 72 14.13 -16.77 -22.87
C GLY A 72 13.74 -17.82 -23.91
N PHE A 73 14.74 -18.64 -24.30
CA PHE A 73 14.56 -19.76 -25.19
C PHE A 73 15.46 -20.93 -24.77
N ASP A 74 14.82 -22.04 -24.39
CA ASP A 74 15.49 -23.30 -24.02
C ASP A 74 14.89 -24.46 -24.84
N GLY A 75 15.19 -24.48 -26.15
CA GLY A 75 14.56 -25.40 -27.09
C GLY A 75 13.08 -25.09 -27.38
N LYS A 76 12.44 -24.30 -26.54
CA LYS A 76 11.10 -23.72 -26.68
C LYS A 76 11.05 -22.32 -26.10
N PRO A 77 10.12 -21.45 -26.54
CA PRO A 77 9.99 -20.10 -25.99
C PRO A 77 9.55 -20.15 -24.51
N ILE A 78 10.15 -19.32 -23.67
CA ILE A 78 9.83 -19.16 -22.26
C ILE A 78 9.12 -17.80 -22.12
N TYR A 79 7.85 -17.86 -21.66
CA TYR A 79 7.03 -16.68 -21.42
C TYR A 79 6.81 -16.48 -19.92
N TYR A 80 6.92 -15.25 -19.47
CA TYR A 80 6.52 -14.82 -18.12
C TYR A 80 5.14 -14.16 -18.19
N GLN A 81 4.31 -14.47 -17.22
CA GLN A 81 3.00 -13.89 -17.02
C GLN A 81 2.80 -13.65 -15.53
N SER A 82 2.41 -12.44 -15.15
CA SER A 82 2.05 -12.11 -13.77
C SER A 82 0.66 -12.66 -13.44
N THR A 83 0.46 -13.05 -12.18
CA THR A 83 -0.79 -13.68 -11.70
C THR A 83 -1.11 -13.20 -10.28
N ASN A 84 -2.37 -13.34 -9.84
CA ASN A 84 -2.73 -13.16 -8.42
C ASN A 84 -1.93 -14.11 -7.51
N GLN A 85 -1.57 -15.29 -8.01
CA GLN A 85 -0.70 -16.20 -7.27
C GLN A 85 0.65 -15.55 -6.95
N ASN A 86 1.25 -14.82 -7.89
CA ASN A 86 2.51 -14.12 -7.65
C ASN A 86 2.37 -12.99 -6.63
N ALA A 87 1.24 -12.27 -6.63
CA ALA A 87 0.96 -11.26 -5.62
C ALA A 87 0.86 -11.87 -4.21
N ALA A 88 0.20 -13.03 -4.09
CA ALA A 88 0.12 -13.77 -2.84
C ALA A 88 1.50 -14.31 -2.38
N ILE A 89 2.40 -14.68 -3.32
CA ILE A 89 3.79 -15.07 -3.02
C ILE A 89 4.59 -13.85 -2.59
N SER A 90 4.52 -12.74 -3.35
CA SER A 90 5.23 -11.50 -3.07
C SER A 90 4.97 -10.97 -1.67
N SER A 91 3.72 -11.04 -1.20
CA SER A 91 3.29 -10.60 0.13
C SER A 91 3.27 -11.71 1.18
N ASN A 92 3.78 -12.92 0.87
CA ASN A 92 3.75 -14.11 1.75
C ASN A 92 2.35 -14.53 2.23
N ILE A 93 1.27 -14.07 1.56
CA ILE A 93 -0.11 -14.44 1.89
C ILE A 93 -0.32 -15.95 1.66
N GLN A 94 0.28 -16.51 0.61
CA GLN A 94 0.15 -17.94 0.35
C GLN A 94 0.64 -18.80 1.53
N LEU A 95 1.65 -18.35 2.29
CA LEU A 95 2.17 -19.11 3.43
C LEU A 95 1.14 -19.19 4.55
N ILE A 96 0.47 -18.09 4.90
CA ILE A 96 -0.58 -18.10 5.93
C ILE A 96 -1.85 -18.82 5.50
N ARG A 97 -2.08 -18.97 4.19
CA ARG A 97 -3.20 -19.78 3.66
C ARG A 97 -2.91 -21.28 3.65
N GLN A 98 -1.66 -21.68 3.43
CA GLN A 98 -1.30 -23.08 3.11
C GLN A 98 -0.52 -23.79 4.21
N THR A 99 0.00 -23.04 5.21
CA THR A 99 0.87 -23.58 6.24
C THR A 99 0.14 -23.66 7.59
N ALA A 100 0.19 -24.83 8.23
CA ALA A 100 -0.26 -24.95 9.61
C ALA A 100 0.69 -24.17 10.55
N PRO A 101 0.18 -23.55 11.63
CA PRO A 101 -1.19 -23.64 12.15
C PRO A 101 -2.18 -22.67 11.51
N TYR A 102 -1.76 -21.80 10.57
CA TYR A 102 -2.55 -20.67 10.07
C TYR A 102 -3.78 -21.15 9.28
N SER A 103 -3.59 -21.65 8.04
CA SER A 103 -4.67 -22.10 7.16
C SER A 103 -5.84 -21.11 7.11
N LEU A 104 -5.49 -19.83 6.87
CA LEU A 104 -6.43 -18.70 6.85
C LEU A 104 -7.01 -18.55 5.45
N ASP A 105 -8.30 -18.26 5.35
CA ASP A 105 -8.99 -18.11 4.06
C ASP A 105 -10.10 -17.03 4.08
N GLY A 106 -10.40 -16.43 5.24
CA GLY A 106 -11.43 -15.41 5.42
C GLY A 106 -12.82 -15.97 5.72
N GLU A 107 -12.97 -17.28 5.97
CA GLU A 107 -14.27 -17.89 6.26
C GLU A 107 -14.95 -17.24 7.46
N GLY A 108 -16.23 -16.89 7.29
CA GLY A 108 -17.04 -16.27 8.33
C GLY A 108 -16.81 -14.77 8.54
N LEU A 109 -15.91 -14.14 7.78
CA LEU A 109 -15.66 -12.71 7.83
C LEU A 109 -16.25 -11.98 6.63
N TYR A 110 -16.46 -10.67 6.81
CA TYR A 110 -16.88 -9.74 5.76
C TYR A 110 -15.78 -8.74 5.47
N LEU A 111 -15.59 -8.41 4.18
CA LEU A 111 -14.73 -7.34 3.71
C LEU A 111 -15.56 -6.38 2.85
N GLY A 112 -15.42 -5.08 3.10
CA GLY A 112 -16.06 -4.06 2.30
C GLY A 112 -15.28 -3.77 1.01
N ILE A 113 -15.96 -3.55 -0.09
CA ILE A 113 -15.37 -3.10 -1.34
C ILE A 113 -16.26 -2.03 -1.97
N TRP A 114 -15.71 -0.84 -2.21
CA TRP A 114 -16.31 0.21 -3.01
C TRP A 114 -15.43 0.47 -4.21
N ASP A 115 -16.05 0.63 -5.39
CA ASP A 115 -15.30 0.77 -6.66
C ASP A 115 -16.17 1.49 -7.72
N GLY A 116 -15.77 1.52 -8.99
CA GLY A 116 -16.42 2.21 -10.08
C GLY A 116 -17.80 1.70 -10.47
N GLY A 117 -18.27 0.59 -9.91
CA GLY A 117 -19.57 0.00 -10.18
C GLY A 117 -19.72 -1.43 -9.69
N ARG A 118 -20.76 -2.11 -10.17
CA ARG A 118 -21.16 -3.44 -9.69
C ARG A 118 -20.21 -4.55 -10.16
N ILE A 119 -19.90 -5.45 -9.23
CA ILE A 119 -19.16 -6.69 -9.47
C ILE A 119 -20.05 -7.68 -10.25
N LEU A 120 -19.46 -8.50 -11.14
CA LEU A 120 -20.15 -9.64 -11.75
C LEU A 120 -20.27 -10.78 -10.71
N GLU A 121 -21.22 -10.70 -9.83
CA GLU A 121 -21.47 -11.63 -8.72
C GLU A 121 -21.72 -13.09 -9.16
N THR A 122 -22.16 -13.28 -10.41
CA THR A 122 -22.38 -14.61 -11.02
C THR A 122 -21.11 -15.24 -11.56
N HIS A 123 -19.96 -14.55 -11.51
CA HIS A 123 -18.68 -15.13 -11.93
C HIS A 123 -18.37 -16.37 -11.08
N GLN A 124 -17.88 -17.44 -11.73
CA GLN A 124 -17.65 -18.75 -11.10
C GLN A 124 -16.72 -18.72 -9.87
N GLU A 125 -15.91 -17.67 -9.72
CA GLU A 125 -15.00 -17.48 -8.59
C GLU A 125 -15.69 -16.97 -7.33
N PHE A 126 -16.91 -16.42 -7.42
CA PHE A 126 -17.54 -15.76 -6.25
C PHE A 126 -18.55 -16.65 -5.52
N THR A 127 -19.26 -17.53 -6.20
CA THR A 127 -20.16 -18.58 -5.63
C THR A 127 -21.06 -18.02 -4.50
N SER A 128 -21.83 -16.97 -4.77
CA SER A 128 -22.75 -16.31 -3.81
C SER A 128 -22.06 -15.60 -2.63
N ARG A 129 -20.76 -15.28 -2.74
CA ARG A 129 -20.03 -14.58 -1.68
C ARG A 129 -19.96 -13.06 -1.86
N VAL A 130 -20.65 -12.50 -2.86
CA VAL A 130 -20.78 -11.05 -3.07
C VAL A 130 -22.18 -10.60 -2.68
N ILE A 131 -22.26 -9.65 -1.77
CA ILE A 131 -23.49 -9.00 -1.32
C ILE A 131 -23.46 -7.58 -1.88
N THR A 132 -24.20 -7.36 -2.97
CA THR A 132 -24.34 -6.04 -3.59
C THR A 132 -25.33 -5.20 -2.79
N ILE A 133 -24.92 -3.99 -2.39
CA ILE A 133 -25.72 -3.10 -1.52
C ILE A 133 -26.37 -1.94 -2.28
N ASP A 134 -25.97 -1.68 -3.51
CA ASP A 134 -26.51 -0.64 -4.39
C ASP A 134 -26.90 -1.17 -5.78
N ILE A 135 -27.43 -0.28 -6.62
CA ILE A 135 -27.78 -0.61 -8.00
C ILE A 135 -26.92 0.24 -8.92
N SER A 136 -25.88 -0.36 -9.45
CA SER A 136 -24.93 0.28 -10.38
C SER A 136 -24.68 -0.58 -11.63
N PRO A 137 -24.17 0.00 -12.73
CA PRO A 137 -23.75 -0.78 -13.89
C PRO A 137 -22.65 -1.76 -13.55
N LEU A 138 -22.58 -2.86 -14.33
CA LEU A 138 -21.44 -3.78 -14.23
C LEU A 138 -20.15 -3.06 -14.58
N ASP A 139 -19.15 -3.24 -13.74
CA ASP A 139 -17.83 -2.67 -13.92
C ASP A 139 -16.75 -3.75 -14.01
N LEU A 140 -15.80 -3.56 -14.93
CA LEU A 140 -14.69 -4.49 -15.15
C LEU A 140 -13.66 -4.35 -14.03
N HIS A 141 -13.32 -3.12 -13.64
CA HIS A 141 -12.32 -2.84 -12.63
C HIS A 141 -12.77 -3.35 -11.26
N ALA A 142 -14.01 -3.04 -10.84
CA ALA A 142 -14.63 -3.55 -9.62
C ALA A 142 -14.62 -5.10 -9.57
N THR A 143 -14.95 -5.75 -10.70
CA THR A 143 -14.93 -7.22 -10.79
C THR A 143 -13.51 -7.77 -10.65
N HIS A 144 -12.50 -7.11 -11.24
CA HIS A 144 -11.10 -7.52 -11.12
C HIS A 144 -10.56 -7.35 -9.70
N VAL A 145 -10.83 -6.23 -9.07
CA VAL A 145 -10.47 -5.94 -7.67
C VAL A 145 -11.09 -6.96 -6.72
N ALA A 146 -12.40 -7.25 -6.89
CA ALA A 146 -13.10 -8.27 -6.11
C ALA A 146 -12.47 -9.67 -6.26
N GLY A 147 -12.07 -10.04 -7.47
CA GLY A 147 -11.37 -11.30 -7.71
C GLY A 147 -9.99 -11.34 -7.07
N THR A 148 -9.26 -10.23 -7.06
CA THR A 148 -7.97 -10.14 -6.36
C THR A 148 -8.15 -10.34 -4.86
N LEU A 149 -9.24 -9.84 -4.28
CA LEU A 149 -9.60 -10.07 -2.87
C LEU A 149 -10.04 -11.53 -2.62
N SER A 150 -11.02 -12.04 -3.39
CA SER A 150 -11.87 -13.14 -2.94
C SER A 150 -12.10 -14.27 -3.94
N ALA A 151 -11.42 -14.30 -5.11
CA ALA A 151 -11.59 -15.40 -6.05
C ALA A 151 -11.30 -16.77 -5.38
N ALA A 152 -12.24 -17.71 -5.47
CA ALA A 152 -12.15 -19.03 -4.82
C ALA A 152 -10.97 -19.88 -5.31
N GLY A 153 -10.48 -19.61 -6.53
CA GLY A 153 -9.39 -20.35 -7.17
C GLY A 153 -9.88 -21.48 -8.06
N VAL A 154 -11.06 -21.36 -8.66
CA VAL A 154 -11.48 -22.21 -9.79
C VAL A 154 -10.41 -22.15 -10.86
N ASN A 155 -9.88 -20.95 -11.14
CA ASN A 155 -8.58 -20.78 -11.79
C ASN A 155 -7.51 -20.57 -10.71
N PRO A 156 -6.60 -21.55 -10.46
CA PRO A 156 -5.59 -21.43 -9.40
C PRO A 156 -4.67 -20.22 -9.53
N LEU A 157 -4.41 -19.74 -10.76
CA LEU A 157 -3.55 -18.59 -11.03
C LEU A 157 -4.22 -17.26 -10.68
N ALA A 158 -5.55 -17.25 -10.62
CA ALA A 158 -6.36 -16.09 -10.28
C ALA A 158 -6.91 -16.14 -8.83
N LYS A 159 -6.47 -17.10 -8.02
CA LYS A 159 -6.97 -17.26 -6.65
C LYS A 159 -6.75 -16.00 -5.84
N GLY A 160 -7.82 -15.50 -5.22
CA GLY A 160 -7.83 -14.30 -4.39
C GLY A 160 -7.06 -14.44 -3.09
N MET A 161 -6.83 -13.33 -2.40
CA MET A 161 -6.05 -13.27 -1.16
C MET A 161 -6.78 -13.93 0.01
N ALA A 162 -8.09 -13.67 0.15
CA ALA A 162 -8.99 -14.27 1.15
C ALA A 162 -10.15 -15.00 0.44
N PRO A 163 -9.93 -16.26 -0.04
CA PRO A 163 -10.81 -16.91 -1.01
C PRO A 163 -12.18 -17.32 -0.47
N GLU A 164 -12.40 -17.35 0.85
CA GLU A 164 -13.69 -17.69 1.46
C GLU A 164 -14.40 -16.49 2.11
N VAL A 165 -13.82 -15.27 2.03
CA VAL A 165 -14.44 -14.05 2.56
C VAL A 165 -15.74 -13.72 1.82
N GLN A 166 -16.71 -13.16 2.54
CA GLN A 166 -17.89 -12.54 1.95
C GLN A 166 -17.62 -11.04 1.68
N LEU A 167 -17.94 -10.57 0.47
CA LEU A 167 -17.80 -9.17 0.10
C LEU A 167 -19.13 -8.43 0.31
N ILE A 168 -19.05 -7.26 0.97
CA ILE A 168 -20.09 -6.25 0.94
C ILE A 168 -19.65 -5.23 -0.09
N ALA A 169 -20.38 -5.11 -1.21
CA ALA A 169 -19.94 -4.41 -2.40
C ALA A 169 -20.88 -3.27 -2.79
N GLY A 170 -20.35 -2.06 -2.87
CA GLY A 170 -20.98 -0.83 -3.37
C GLY A 170 -20.19 -0.15 -4.46
N ASP A 171 -20.80 0.86 -5.11
CA ASP A 171 -20.05 1.78 -5.95
C ASP A 171 -19.51 2.97 -5.10
N PHE A 172 -18.64 3.80 -5.67
CA PHE A 172 -18.06 4.93 -4.92
C PHE A 172 -18.98 6.15 -4.82
N PHE A 173 -20.21 6.08 -5.34
CA PHE A 173 -21.19 7.14 -5.15
C PHE A 173 -21.88 6.96 -3.80
N ASN A 174 -21.76 7.97 -2.90
CA ASN A 174 -22.27 7.91 -1.53
C ASN A 174 -21.62 6.81 -0.64
N ASP A 175 -20.41 6.41 -0.93
CA ASP A 175 -19.65 5.36 -0.23
C ASP A 175 -19.58 5.57 1.29
N PHE A 176 -19.29 6.78 1.79
CA PHE A 176 -19.24 7.06 3.23
C PHE A 176 -20.57 6.78 3.93
N GLY A 177 -21.71 7.10 3.27
CA GLY A 177 -23.03 6.80 3.82
C GLY A 177 -23.31 5.31 3.97
N GLU A 178 -22.80 4.51 3.05
CA GLU A 178 -22.91 3.05 3.04
C GLU A 178 -21.90 2.39 3.99
N ILE A 179 -20.65 2.86 3.99
CA ILE A 179 -19.58 2.40 4.90
C ILE A 179 -20.06 2.44 6.35
N VAL A 180 -20.60 3.58 6.79
CA VAL A 180 -21.09 3.76 8.18
C VAL A 180 -22.14 2.72 8.58
N GLN A 181 -22.97 2.24 7.65
CA GLN A 181 -24.00 1.24 7.94
C GLN A 181 -23.42 -0.15 8.18
N HIS A 182 -22.25 -0.45 7.56
CA HIS A 182 -21.65 -1.77 7.56
C HIS A 182 -20.38 -1.88 8.42
N THR A 183 -19.86 -0.77 8.95
CA THR A 183 -18.63 -0.77 9.75
C THR A 183 -18.88 -1.23 11.19
N VAL A 184 -17.93 -1.98 11.75
CA VAL A 184 -17.95 -2.38 13.16
C VAL A 184 -17.76 -1.16 14.06
N SER A 185 -18.61 -1.02 15.08
CA SER A 185 -18.48 0.02 16.11
C SER A 185 -17.76 -0.48 17.37
N GLY A 186 -17.56 -1.79 17.50
CA GLY A 186 -16.82 -2.39 18.62
C GLY A 186 -16.68 -3.90 18.46
N VAL A 187 -15.97 -4.53 19.40
CA VAL A 187 -15.70 -5.99 19.38
C VAL A 187 -16.98 -6.84 19.43
N ASP A 188 -18.03 -6.34 20.05
CA ASP A 188 -19.30 -7.07 20.20
C ASP A 188 -20.10 -7.19 18.90
N ASP A 189 -19.86 -6.31 17.92
CA ASP A 189 -20.54 -6.33 16.62
C ASP A 189 -20.23 -7.59 15.80
N MET A 190 -19.05 -8.17 15.96
CA MET A 190 -18.66 -9.41 15.26
C MET A 190 -19.36 -10.65 15.82
N VAL A 191 -19.78 -10.62 17.08
CA VAL A 191 -20.43 -11.75 17.78
C VAL A 191 -21.91 -11.86 17.41
N THR A 192 -22.52 -10.79 16.93
CA THR A 192 -23.98 -10.71 16.71
C THR A 192 -24.45 -11.21 15.34
N GLY A 193 -23.54 -11.63 14.44
CA GLY A 193 -23.89 -12.13 13.10
C GLY A 193 -24.47 -11.06 12.17
N THR A 194 -24.22 -9.79 12.43
CA THR A 194 -24.55 -8.68 11.54
C THR A 194 -23.52 -8.57 10.39
N LEU A 195 -23.97 -8.04 9.24
CA LEU A 195 -23.09 -7.77 8.08
C LEU A 195 -22.16 -6.60 8.40
N LYS A 196 -21.07 -6.85 9.15
CA LYS A 196 -20.14 -5.83 9.62
C LYS A 196 -18.71 -6.09 9.14
N ILE A 197 -18.03 -5.03 8.72
CA ILE A 197 -16.68 -5.05 8.20
C ILE A 197 -15.68 -4.40 9.16
N SER A 198 -14.52 -5.02 9.31
CA SER A 198 -13.35 -4.45 9.99
C SER A 198 -12.25 -3.99 9.02
N VAL A 199 -12.34 -4.40 7.77
CA VAL A 199 -11.43 -4.01 6.69
C VAL A 199 -12.26 -3.68 5.45
N SER A 200 -11.88 -2.63 4.72
CA SER A 200 -12.44 -2.33 3.41
C SER A 200 -11.35 -1.98 2.40
N ASN A 201 -11.66 -2.18 1.12
CA ASN A 201 -10.78 -1.84 0.00
C ASN A 201 -11.38 -0.71 -0.83
N HIS A 202 -10.53 0.27 -1.15
CA HIS A 202 -10.88 1.44 -1.95
C HIS A 202 -9.81 1.64 -3.03
N SER A 203 -10.12 1.14 -4.25
CA SER A 203 -9.21 1.20 -5.40
C SER A 203 -9.54 2.37 -6.32
N TYR A 204 -9.85 3.53 -5.76
CA TYR A 204 -10.22 4.77 -6.44
C TYR A 204 -9.67 5.99 -5.69
N GLY A 205 -9.80 7.15 -6.28
CA GLY A 205 -9.43 8.45 -5.71
C GLY A 205 -9.71 9.56 -6.72
N ASP A 206 -9.38 10.79 -6.36
CA ASP A 206 -9.52 11.93 -7.25
C ASP A 206 -8.66 11.77 -8.50
N ALA A 207 -9.18 12.24 -9.62
CA ALA A 207 -8.39 12.38 -10.82
C ALA A 207 -7.61 13.70 -10.73
N VAL A 208 -6.30 13.63 -10.85
CA VAL A 208 -5.37 14.76 -10.65
C VAL A 208 -4.31 14.82 -11.76
N GLY A 209 -3.67 15.95 -11.94
CA GLY A 209 -2.57 16.12 -12.87
C GLY A 209 -2.94 15.96 -14.33
N TRP A 210 -2.05 15.37 -15.11
CA TRP A 210 -2.29 15.02 -16.51
C TRP A 210 -2.99 13.68 -16.64
N THR A 211 -3.96 13.60 -17.54
CA THR A 211 -4.55 12.33 -17.95
C THR A 211 -4.82 12.29 -19.44
N SER A 212 -4.84 11.11 -20.04
CA SER A 212 -5.11 10.90 -21.45
C SER A 212 -5.92 9.63 -21.68
N GLY A 213 -6.63 9.57 -22.81
CA GLY A 213 -7.43 8.40 -23.17
C GLY A 213 -8.79 8.32 -22.48
N VAL A 214 -9.13 9.26 -21.61
CA VAL A 214 -10.43 9.36 -20.94
C VAL A 214 -11.31 10.35 -21.69
N ASN A 215 -12.63 10.16 -21.64
CA ASN A 215 -13.61 11.09 -22.20
C ASN A 215 -14.37 11.77 -21.05
N PHE A 216 -14.04 13.02 -20.79
CA PHE A 216 -14.75 13.83 -19.82
C PHE A 216 -15.81 14.69 -20.53
N SER A 217 -17.08 14.37 -20.31
CA SER A 217 -18.22 15.17 -20.81
C SER A 217 -18.17 15.48 -22.30
N GLY A 218 -17.69 14.54 -23.13
CA GLY A 218 -17.61 14.69 -24.59
C GLY A 218 -16.28 15.25 -25.11
N THR A 219 -15.33 15.57 -24.26
CA THR A 219 -13.94 15.91 -24.61
C THR A 219 -13.03 14.69 -24.57
N SER A 220 -12.09 14.58 -25.50
CA SER A 220 -11.16 13.45 -25.58
C SER A 220 -9.75 13.94 -25.87
N GLY A 221 -8.75 13.14 -25.52
CA GLY A 221 -7.33 13.47 -25.68
C GLY A 221 -6.65 13.72 -24.34
N PHE A 222 -5.74 14.67 -24.28
CA PHE A 222 -5.08 15.06 -23.05
C PHE A 222 -5.94 16.04 -22.25
N HIS A 223 -6.01 15.82 -20.94
CA HIS A 223 -6.66 16.71 -19.99
C HIS A 223 -5.66 17.09 -18.90
N TRP A 224 -5.62 18.37 -18.56
CA TRP A 224 -5.03 18.89 -17.34
C TRP A 224 -6.17 19.09 -16.35
N LEU A 225 -6.14 18.38 -15.24
CA LEU A 225 -7.26 18.31 -14.30
C LEU A 225 -7.26 19.47 -13.30
N ASP A 226 -6.76 20.62 -13.75
CA ASP A 226 -6.74 21.87 -12.99
C ASP A 226 -6.86 23.09 -13.93
N PHE A 227 -6.72 24.30 -13.39
CA PHE A 227 -6.71 25.53 -14.18
C PHE A 227 -5.42 25.65 -14.99
N VAL A 228 -5.54 26.15 -16.22
CA VAL A 228 -4.42 26.26 -17.18
C VAL A 228 -3.22 27.08 -16.66
N THR A 229 -3.44 27.96 -15.68
CA THR A 229 -2.41 28.80 -15.06
C THR A 229 -1.60 28.09 -13.99
N ASN A 230 -2.08 26.95 -13.50
CA ASN A 230 -1.39 26.18 -12.49
C ASN A 230 -0.35 25.26 -13.16
N LEU A 231 0.89 25.35 -12.69
CA LEU A 231 2.02 24.56 -13.21
C LEU A 231 2.23 23.26 -12.42
N THR A 232 1.49 23.08 -11.35
CA THR A 232 1.38 21.89 -10.53
C THR A 232 -0.05 21.79 -10.07
N ASP A 233 -0.59 20.58 -10.08
CA ASP A 233 -1.91 20.34 -9.51
C ASP A 233 -1.79 20.38 -7.97
N PRO A 234 -2.52 21.27 -7.28
CA PRO A 234 -2.44 21.39 -5.83
C PRO A 234 -3.07 20.21 -5.08
N ASP A 235 -3.73 19.29 -5.78
CA ASP A 235 -4.36 18.11 -5.17
C ASP A 235 -3.38 16.93 -5.00
N PHE A 236 -2.19 17.00 -5.60
CA PHE A 236 -1.11 16.10 -5.23
C PHE A 236 -0.62 16.41 -3.81
N GLY A 237 -0.49 15.38 -2.98
CA GLY A 237 0.03 15.49 -1.60
C GLY A 237 -0.88 16.19 -0.60
N ARG A 238 -1.89 16.93 -1.03
CA ARG A 238 -2.73 17.76 -0.17
C ARG A 238 -3.61 16.94 0.76
N TYR A 239 -3.74 17.38 2.01
CA TYR A 239 -4.73 16.84 2.94
C TYR A 239 -6.09 17.48 2.63
N THR A 240 -6.88 16.83 1.75
CA THR A 240 -8.14 17.32 1.21
C THR A 240 -9.31 17.11 2.18
N ALA A 241 -10.48 17.69 1.88
CA ALA A 241 -11.71 17.44 2.62
C ALA A 241 -12.05 15.95 2.70
N ILE A 242 -11.81 15.18 1.64
CA ILE A 242 -12.03 13.72 1.61
C ILE A 242 -11.07 13.01 2.57
N ALA A 243 -9.80 13.44 2.65
CA ALA A 243 -8.85 12.89 3.62
C ALA A 243 -9.26 13.21 5.08
N VAL A 244 -9.85 14.38 5.32
CA VAL A 244 -10.48 14.75 6.62
C VAL A 244 -11.64 13.81 6.94
N ASP A 245 -12.50 13.51 5.97
CA ASP A 245 -13.65 12.62 6.15
C ASP A 245 -13.19 11.19 6.46
N TRP A 246 -12.19 10.65 5.76
CA TRP A 246 -11.56 9.36 6.08
C TRP A 246 -11.07 9.31 7.52
N ASP A 247 -10.29 10.30 7.95
CA ASP A 247 -9.74 10.35 9.31
C ASP A 247 -10.84 10.49 10.37
N SER A 248 -11.88 11.27 10.08
CA SER A 248 -13.03 11.44 10.98
C SER A 248 -13.79 10.13 11.18
N LEU A 249 -14.01 9.36 10.11
CA LEU A 249 -14.68 8.06 10.20
C LEU A 249 -13.81 7.03 10.90
N CYS A 250 -12.52 6.94 10.58
CA CYS A 250 -11.59 6.04 11.26
C CYS A 250 -11.53 6.32 12.78
N PHE A 251 -11.58 7.59 13.18
CA PHE A 251 -11.59 7.97 14.59
C PHE A 251 -12.88 7.56 15.31
N GLN A 252 -14.02 7.64 14.62
CA GLN A 252 -15.31 7.18 15.16
C GLN A 252 -15.45 5.66 15.19
N TYR A 253 -14.77 4.95 14.28
CA TYR A 253 -14.82 3.50 14.11
C TYR A 253 -13.43 2.85 14.26
N PRO A 254 -12.85 2.83 15.47
CA PRO A 254 -11.44 2.46 15.69
C PRO A 254 -11.09 1.00 15.42
N TYR A 255 -12.06 0.16 15.05
CA TYR A 255 -11.86 -1.23 14.62
C TYR A 255 -11.97 -1.41 13.10
N TRP A 256 -12.13 -0.33 12.35
CA TRP A 256 -12.25 -0.38 10.91
C TRP A 256 -11.02 0.25 10.24
N LEU A 257 -10.34 -0.53 9.39
CA LEU A 257 -9.17 -0.11 8.60
C LEU A 257 -9.55 -0.04 7.11
N PRO A 258 -9.70 1.14 6.54
CA PRO A 258 -9.73 1.32 5.08
C PRO A 258 -8.34 1.15 4.48
N VAL A 259 -8.25 0.32 3.43
CA VAL A 259 -7.05 0.11 2.62
C VAL A 259 -7.27 0.78 1.27
N ILE A 260 -6.42 1.75 0.94
CA ILE A 260 -6.66 2.67 -0.17
C ILE A 260 -5.46 2.65 -1.13
N SER A 261 -5.73 2.73 -2.44
CA SER A 261 -4.69 2.82 -3.47
C SER A 261 -3.95 4.17 -3.45
N ALA A 262 -2.64 4.18 -3.75
CA ALA A 262 -1.80 5.38 -3.70
C ALA A 262 -1.98 6.34 -4.90
N GLY A 263 -2.63 5.89 -5.98
CA GLY A 263 -2.71 6.60 -7.26
C GLY A 263 -1.73 6.07 -8.31
N ASN A 264 -1.99 6.40 -9.58
CA ASN A 264 -1.24 5.85 -10.72
C ASN A 264 -0.62 6.94 -11.62
N ASP A 265 -0.59 8.18 -11.16
CA ASP A 265 -0.38 9.37 -11.98
C ASP A 265 1.10 9.73 -12.15
N ARG A 266 2.00 9.09 -11.39
CA ARG A 266 3.43 9.44 -11.35
C ARG A 266 4.15 9.43 -12.71
N ASN A 267 3.71 8.62 -13.66
CA ASN A 267 4.31 8.56 -14.99
C ASN A 267 3.49 9.27 -16.08
N ASP A 268 2.48 10.04 -15.71
CA ASP A 268 1.66 10.74 -16.67
C ASP A 268 2.41 11.88 -17.34
N THR A 269 2.20 11.99 -18.64
CA THR A 269 2.98 12.87 -19.49
C THR A 269 2.12 14.03 -19.99
N ALA A 270 2.75 15.20 -20.08
CA ALA A 270 2.16 16.32 -20.80
C ALA A 270 2.03 16.02 -22.30
N PRO A 271 1.12 16.72 -23.03
CA PRO A 271 1.00 16.61 -24.47
C PRO A 271 2.28 16.99 -25.22
N ALA A 272 2.40 16.60 -26.48
CA ALA A 272 3.47 17.12 -27.34
C ALA A 272 3.34 18.64 -27.54
N VAL A 273 4.46 19.35 -27.65
CA VAL A 273 4.48 20.80 -27.90
C VAL A 273 3.66 21.15 -29.16
N GLY A 274 2.72 22.06 -29.02
CA GLY A 274 1.81 22.46 -30.08
C GLY A 274 0.55 21.57 -30.24
N ALA A 275 0.40 20.49 -29.44
CA ALA A 275 -0.81 19.69 -29.41
C ALA A 275 -1.90 20.36 -28.57
N ASN A 276 -3.16 20.08 -28.89
CA ASN A 276 -4.28 20.52 -28.09
C ASN A 276 -4.45 19.66 -26.83
N PHE A 277 -4.91 20.31 -25.77
CA PHE A 277 -5.36 19.67 -24.54
C PHE A 277 -6.56 20.41 -23.95
N TRP A 278 -7.23 19.79 -23.00
CA TRP A 278 -8.36 20.35 -22.27
C TRP A 278 -7.92 20.68 -20.84
N HIS A 279 -8.48 21.72 -20.26
CA HIS A 279 -8.30 22.13 -18.87
C HIS A 279 -9.60 22.73 -18.33
N PHE A 280 -9.74 22.92 -17.03
CA PHE A 280 -10.91 23.58 -16.49
C PHE A 280 -11.02 25.02 -16.97
N ASP A 281 -12.25 25.47 -17.27
CA ASP A 281 -12.54 26.87 -17.56
C ASP A 281 -12.30 27.73 -16.30
N ALA A 282 -12.30 29.06 -16.49
CA ALA A 282 -12.01 29.99 -15.39
C ALA A 282 -13.00 29.94 -14.20
N LEU A 283 -14.12 29.24 -14.36
CA LEU A 283 -15.13 29.02 -13.31
C LEU A 283 -15.07 27.61 -12.72
N GLY A 284 -14.24 26.71 -13.28
CA GLY A 284 -14.20 25.31 -12.91
C GLY A 284 -15.47 24.51 -13.29
N ALA A 285 -16.30 25.07 -14.17
CA ALA A 285 -17.61 24.51 -14.51
C ALA A 285 -17.65 23.74 -15.85
N GLY A 286 -16.57 23.77 -16.61
CA GLY A 286 -16.48 23.14 -17.92
C GLY A 286 -15.05 23.02 -18.41
N TRP A 287 -14.93 22.60 -19.68
CA TRP A 287 -13.64 22.34 -20.31
C TRP A 287 -13.34 23.41 -21.38
N GLU A 288 -12.15 23.98 -21.34
CA GLU A 288 -11.57 24.81 -22.37
C GLU A 288 -10.39 24.12 -23.05
N SER A 289 -10.21 24.39 -24.35
CA SER A 289 -9.08 23.84 -25.11
C SER A 289 -7.95 24.85 -25.22
N ALA A 290 -6.73 24.42 -24.93
CA ALA A 290 -5.51 25.18 -25.16
C ALA A 290 -4.49 24.41 -26.01
N VAL A 291 -3.49 25.14 -26.52
CA VAL A 291 -2.36 24.56 -27.26
C VAL A 291 -1.18 24.45 -26.29
N TYR A 292 -0.66 23.25 -26.09
CA TYR A 292 0.40 23.01 -25.12
C TYR A 292 1.70 23.75 -25.47
N ASN A 293 2.18 24.50 -24.48
CA ASN A 293 3.46 25.21 -24.51
C ASN A 293 4.16 25.02 -23.16
N PRO A 294 5.29 24.30 -23.08
CA PRO A 294 5.97 24.00 -21.81
C PRO A 294 6.55 25.22 -21.09
N ALA A 295 6.55 26.40 -21.71
CA ALA A 295 6.99 27.63 -21.07
C ALA A 295 5.91 28.26 -20.14
N ILE A 296 4.65 27.84 -20.27
CA ILE A 296 3.50 28.44 -19.57
C ILE A 296 2.45 27.42 -19.09
N HIS A 297 2.62 26.14 -19.39
CA HIS A 297 1.72 25.07 -18.97
C HIS A 297 2.46 24.03 -18.14
N ALA A 298 1.71 23.30 -17.35
CA ALA A 298 2.23 22.27 -16.46
C ALA A 298 3.15 21.26 -17.18
N PRO A 299 4.32 20.93 -16.60
CA PRO A 299 5.16 19.84 -17.09
C PRO A 299 4.49 18.47 -16.83
N ALA A 300 5.16 17.38 -17.22
CA ALA A 300 4.74 16.04 -16.83
C ALA A 300 4.76 15.85 -15.31
N ASP A 301 3.88 15.00 -14.75
CA ASP A 301 3.69 14.83 -13.32
C ASP A 301 4.95 14.35 -12.60
N PHE A 302 5.80 13.56 -13.26
CA PHE A 302 7.11 13.14 -12.72
C PHE A 302 8.20 14.23 -12.73
N SER A 303 7.89 15.46 -13.08
CA SER A 303 8.89 16.56 -13.22
C SER A 303 9.66 16.87 -11.93
N ARG A 304 9.12 16.51 -10.77
CA ARG A 304 9.77 16.61 -9.45
C ARG A 304 10.58 15.34 -9.08
N GLY A 305 11.04 14.58 -10.06
CA GLY A 305 11.76 13.32 -9.85
C GLY A 305 10.87 12.15 -9.44
N GLY A 306 9.55 12.29 -9.61
CA GLY A 306 8.53 11.31 -9.25
C GLY A 306 7.96 11.49 -7.85
N TYR A 307 8.51 12.39 -7.03
CA TYR A 307 7.99 12.74 -5.72
C TYR A 307 6.80 13.69 -5.82
N ASP A 308 5.99 13.74 -4.76
CA ASP A 308 4.81 14.57 -4.67
C ASP A 308 3.78 14.24 -5.78
N THR A 309 3.48 12.94 -5.90
CA THR A 309 2.53 12.39 -6.88
C THR A 309 1.49 11.47 -6.21
N MET A 310 1.36 11.58 -4.89
CA MET A 310 0.27 10.94 -4.14
C MET A 310 -1.04 11.66 -4.39
N ILE A 311 -2.11 10.90 -4.58
CA ILE A 311 -3.47 11.48 -4.62
C ILE A 311 -3.82 12.00 -3.22
N GLY A 312 -4.13 13.28 -3.10
CA GLY A 312 -4.36 13.93 -1.81
C GLY A 312 -5.53 13.34 -1.02
N SER A 313 -6.64 13.00 -1.69
CA SER A 313 -7.80 12.37 -1.06
C SER A 313 -7.48 11.01 -0.42
N ASN A 314 -6.45 10.30 -0.92
CA ASN A 314 -6.03 8.99 -0.45
C ASN A 314 -4.92 9.07 0.62
N GLY A 315 -4.56 10.27 1.04
CA GLY A 315 -3.50 10.58 2.00
C GLY A 315 -3.97 10.76 3.45
N GLY A 316 -5.11 10.23 3.87
CA GLY A 316 -5.56 10.26 5.27
C GLY A 316 -4.51 9.65 6.22
N LYS A 317 -4.45 10.14 7.47
CA LYS A 317 -3.50 9.67 8.50
C LYS A 317 -3.82 8.24 8.95
N ASN A 318 -5.11 7.95 9.13
CA ASN A 318 -5.59 6.72 9.75
C ASN A 318 -5.80 5.57 8.76
N VAL A 319 -5.88 5.86 7.47
CA VAL A 319 -6.02 4.85 6.42
C VAL A 319 -4.68 4.15 6.13
N LEU A 320 -4.74 2.96 5.53
CA LEU A 320 -3.55 2.26 5.03
C LEU A 320 -3.45 2.48 3.52
N THR A 321 -2.57 3.39 3.11
CA THR A 321 -2.35 3.72 1.70
C THR A 321 -1.28 2.81 1.08
N VAL A 322 -1.59 2.21 -0.08
CA VAL A 322 -0.78 1.14 -0.67
C VAL A 322 -0.25 1.53 -2.05
N GLY A 323 1.07 1.59 -2.18
CA GLY A 323 1.78 1.75 -3.45
C GLY A 323 1.97 0.41 -4.18
N ALA A 324 2.45 0.47 -5.42
CA ALA A 324 2.57 -0.69 -6.30
C ALA A 324 4.01 -1.00 -6.69
N VAL A 325 4.43 -2.24 -6.49
CA VAL A 325 5.70 -2.81 -6.97
C VAL A 325 5.46 -3.93 -8.00
N ASN A 326 6.51 -4.31 -8.71
CA ASN A 326 6.54 -5.50 -9.54
C ASN A 326 6.55 -6.77 -8.69
N ASP A 327 6.28 -7.92 -9.31
CA ASP A 327 6.34 -9.23 -8.65
C ASP A 327 7.68 -9.46 -7.94
N ALA A 328 7.63 -9.69 -6.63
CA ALA A 328 8.77 -10.16 -5.83
C ALA A 328 8.90 -11.68 -5.93
N VAL A 329 8.98 -12.24 -7.15
CA VAL A 329 8.97 -13.69 -7.39
C VAL A 329 10.01 -14.09 -8.41
N THR A 330 10.76 -15.15 -8.09
CA THR A 330 11.67 -15.84 -9.03
C THR A 330 11.40 -17.33 -8.94
N ALA A 331 11.08 -17.97 -10.08
CA ALA A 331 10.82 -19.42 -10.18
C ALA A 331 9.77 -19.94 -9.17
N GLY A 332 8.73 -19.16 -8.89
CA GLY A 332 7.65 -19.50 -7.95
C GLY A 332 7.99 -19.33 -6.47
N ALA A 333 9.14 -18.79 -6.14
CA ALA A 333 9.56 -18.43 -4.79
C ALA A 333 9.67 -16.92 -4.62
N ARG A 334 9.43 -16.42 -3.41
CA ARG A 334 9.59 -15.02 -3.07
C ARG A 334 11.05 -14.56 -3.23
N ASP A 335 11.24 -13.42 -3.89
CA ASP A 335 12.54 -12.81 -4.17
C ASP A 335 12.42 -11.28 -4.05
N LEU A 336 12.84 -10.73 -2.93
CA LEU A 336 12.75 -9.30 -2.62
C LEU A 336 13.51 -8.42 -3.63
N ALA A 337 14.59 -8.93 -4.24
CA ALA A 337 15.34 -8.18 -5.24
C ALA A 337 14.53 -7.88 -6.51
N LYS A 338 13.39 -8.54 -6.69
CA LYS A 338 12.45 -8.31 -7.80
C LYS A 338 11.34 -7.31 -7.46
N ALA A 339 11.15 -6.99 -6.20
CA ALA A 339 10.18 -6.00 -5.74
C ALA A 339 10.62 -4.57 -6.12
N THR A 340 10.69 -4.29 -7.41
CA THR A 340 11.04 -2.96 -7.91
C THR A 340 9.79 -2.10 -8.03
N MET A 341 9.93 -0.81 -7.80
CA MET A 341 8.84 0.15 -7.92
C MET A 341 8.22 0.12 -9.32
N SER A 342 6.89 0.15 -9.42
CA SER A 342 6.19 0.33 -10.70
C SER A 342 6.43 1.74 -11.24
N SER A 343 6.24 1.93 -12.54
CA SER A 343 6.43 3.26 -13.15
C SER A 343 5.38 4.29 -12.74
N PHE A 344 4.19 3.83 -12.38
CA PHE A 344 2.99 4.65 -12.20
C PHE A 344 2.66 4.97 -10.73
N SER A 345 3.08 4.14 -9.77
CA SER A 345 2.68 4.30 -8.36
C SER A 345 3.02 5.68 -7.82
N GLY A 346 2.05 6.35 -7.22
CA GLY A 346 2.26 7.63 -6.54
C GLY A 346 3.29 7.51 -5.40
N TRP A 347 4.08 8.57 -5.23
CA TRP A 347 5.10 8.74 -4.19
C TRP A 347 4.83 9.98 -3.35
N GLY A 348 5.12 9.87 -2.06
CA GLY A 348 5.14 11.05 -1.18
C GLY A 348 6.26 12.05 -1.52
N PRO A 349 6.47 13.00 -0.62
CA PRO A 349 5.74 13.24 0.62
C PRO A 349 4.29 13.66 0.40
N MET A 350 3.46 13.58 1.46
CA MET A 350 2.29 14.45 1.53
C MET A 350 2.77 15.88 1.76
N ASP A 351 1.96 16.89 1.47
CA ASP A 351 2.32 18.31 1.63
C ASP A 351 2.81 18.64 3.03
N ASP A 352 2.17 18.07 4.05
CA ASP A 352 2.56 18.22 5.46
C ASP A 352 3.80 17.40 5.85
N GLY A 353 4.39 16.68 4.90
CA GLY A 353 5.61 15.91 5.04
C GLY A 353 5.43 14.51 5.62
N ARG A 354 4.18 14.02 5.78
CA ARG A 354 3.92 12.64 6.25
C ARG A 354 4.43 11.60 5.28
N ILE A 355 4.77 10.43 5.84
CA ILE A 355 5.22 9.26 5.08
C ILE A 355 4.01 8.59 4.42
N LYS A 356 3.95 8.67 3.11
CA LYS A 356 3.02 7.93 2.25
C LYS A 356 3.76 7.52 0.96
N PRO A 357 3.37 6.36 0.33
CA PRO A 357 2.39 5.39 0.82
C PRO A 357 2.81 4.80 2.16
N ASP A 358 1.90 4.17 2.91
CA ASP A 358 2.27 3.47 4.15
C ASP A 358 3.11 2.22 3.84
N VAL A 359 2.69 1.43 2.88
CA VAL A 359 3.36 0.20 2.42
C VAL A 359 3.19 0.01 0.92
N VAL A 360 3.90 -0.97 0.37
CA VAL A 360 3.71 -1.40 -1.01
C VAL A 360 3.35 -2.88 -1.10
N ALA A 361 2.65 -3.25 -2.19
CA ALA A 361 2.39 -4.64 -2.55
C ALA A 361 2.50 -4.81 -4.07
N ASN A 362 2.43 -6.05 -4.59
CA ASN A 362 2.39 -6.26 -6.02
C ASN A 362 1.13 -5.60 -6.63
N GLY A 363 1.36 -4.74 -7.63
CA GLY A 363 0.30 -4.04 -8.39
C GLY A 363 0.48 -4.16 -9.89
N VAL A 364 1.38 -5.03 -10.38
CA VAL A 364 1.72 -5.11 -11.80
C VAL A 364 1.30 -6.45 -12.38
N GLY A 365 0.41 -6.43 -13.38
CA GLY A 365 0.05 -7.56 -14.21
C GLY A 365 -0.79 -8.63 -13.50
N LEU A 366 -1.56 -8.34 -12.47
CA LEU A 366 -2.34 -9.31 -11.73
C LEU A 366 -3.46 -9.92 -12.59
N LEU A 367 -3.50 -11.25 -12.68
CA LEU A 367 -4.57 -12.00 -13.35
C LEU A 367 -5.74 -12.19 -12.37
N SER A 368 -6.90 -11.66 -12.70
CA SER A 368 -8.10 -11.78 -11.88
C SER A 368 -9.36 -11.90 -12.74
N THR A 369 -10.53 -11.86 -12.12
CA THR A 369 -11.85 -12.00 -12.76
C THR A 369 -12.21 -10.77 -13.60
N PHE A 370 -12.92 -10.99 -14.73
CA PHE A 370 -13.43 -9.93 -15.60
C PHE A 370 -14.96 -10.02 -15.74
N SER A 371 -15.61 -8.86 -15.92
CA SER A 371 -17.07 -8.74 -15.98
C SER A 371 -17.72 -9.13 -17.32
N GLN A 372 -16.95 -9.50 -18.36
CA GLN A 372 -17.52 -9.81 -19.68
C GLN A 372 -18.23 -11.17 -19.73
N ALA A 373 -17.85 -12.14 -18.88
CA ALA A 373 -18.52 -13.42 -18.74
C ALA A 373 -18.14 -14.11 -17.41
N ASN A 374 -18.95 -15.08 -16.99
CA ASN A 374 -18.80 -15.78 -15.71
C ASN A 374 -17.51 -16.61 -15.56
N ASP A 375 -16.77 -16.81 -16.63
CA ASP A 375 -15.52 -17.57 -16.71
C ASP A 375 -14.34 -16.75 -17.28
N ARG A 376 -14.50 -15.41 -17.37
CA ARG A 376 -13.49 -14.54 -17.96
C ARG A 376 -12.50 -14.04 -16.93
N TYR A 377 -11.23 -14.02 -17.35
CA TYR A 377 -10.10 -13.54 -16.59
C TYR A 377 -9.25 -12.61 -17.45
N GLY A 378 -8.56 -11.68 -16.82
CA GLY A 378 -7.61 -10.82 -17.48
C GLY A 378 -6.63 -10.18 -16.50
N SER A 379 -5.55 -9.59 -17.01
CA SER A 379 -4.52 -8.95 -16.19
C SER A 379 -4.60 -7.44 -16.27
N ILE A 380 -4.57 -6.79 -15.13
CA ILE A 380 -4.51 -5.33 -14.98
C ILE A 380 -3.33 -4.96 -14.09
N SER A 381 -2.80 -3.75 -14.29
CA SER A 381 -1.78 -3.12 -13.42
C SER A 381 -2.32 -1.83 -12.85
N GLY A 382 -1.98 -1.55 -11.59
CA GLY A 382 -2.39 -0.34 -10.88
C GLY A 382 -2.16 -0.51 -9.37
N THR A 383 -2.10 0.59 -8.65
CA THR A 383 -2.21 0.59 -7.18
C THR A 383 -3.56 0.04 -6.74
N SER A 384 -4.56 0.07 -7.63
CA SER A 384 -5.84 -0.62 -7.51
C SER A 384 -5.74 -2.15 -7.35
N MET A 385 -4.60 -2.77 -7.66
CA MET A 385 -4.34 -4.20 -7.50
C MET A 385 -3.48 -4.49 -6.26
N SER A 386 -2.59 -3.58 -5.88
CA SER A 386 -1.82 -3.68 -4.63
C SER A 386 -2.69 -3.44 -3.39
N SER A 387 -3.66 -2.53 -3.47
CA SER A 387 -4.63 -2.26 -2.39
C SER A 387 -5.42 -3.51 -2.00
N PRO A 388 -6.15 -4.21 -2.91
CA PRO A 388 -6.88 -5.42 -2.55
C PRO A 388 -5.98 -6.59 -2.12
N THR A 389 -4.74 -6.67 -2.62
CA THR A 389 -3.75 -7.62 -2.10
C THR A 389 -3.48 -7.37 -0.62
N THR A 390 -3.29 -6.12 -0.22
CA THR A 390 -3.05 -5.72 1.17
C THR A 390 -4.31 -5.83 2.03
N ALA A 391 -5.49 -5.45 1.50
CA ALA A 391 -6.76 -5.58 2.22
C ALA A 391 -7.09 -7.06 2.55
N GLY A 392 -6.83 -7.96 1.60
CA GLY A 392 -6.95 -9.40 1.84
C GLY A 392 -5.97 -9.90 2.91
N ALA A 393 -4.71 -9.45 2.88
CA ALA A 393 -3.75 -9.76 3.94
C ALA A 393 -4.21 -9.24 5.31
N ALA A 394 -4.67 -7.99 5.39
CA ALA A 394 -5.17 -7.38 6.61
C ALA A 394 -6.34 -8.17 7.21
N LEU A 395 -7.29 -8.62 6.38
CA LEU A 395 -8.41 -9.44 6.83
C LEU A 395 -7.96 -10.79 7.39
N LEU A 396 -7.03 -11.48 6.71
CA LEU A 396 -6.49 -12.76 7.19
C LEU A 396 -5.71 -12.59 8.51
N LEU A 397 -5.05 -11.46 8.71
CA LEU A 397 -4.40 -11.15 10.00
C LEU A 397 -5.43 -10.88 11.10
N GLN A 398 -6.57 -10.25 10.78
CA GLN A 398 -7.69 -10.13 11.71
C GLN A 398 -8.27 -11.50 12.07
N GLU A 399 -8.46 -12.38 11.07
CA GLU A 399 -8.88 -13.76 11.29
C GLU A 399 -7.93 -14.49 12.26
N TRP A 400 -6.62 -14.34 12.08
CA TRP A 400 -5.62 -14.95 12.94
C TRP A 400 -5.67 -14.39 14.37
N ALA A 401 -5.78 -13.08 14.52
CA ALA A 401 -5.92 -12.45 15.83
C ALA A 401 -7.16 -12.95 16.60
N ILE A 402 -8.29 -13.08 15.90
CA ILE A 402 -9.53 -13.64 16.48
C ILE A 402 -9.34 -15.10 16.87
N ARG A 403 -8.69 -15.92 16.03
CA ARG A 403 -8.43 -17.34 16.34
C ARG A 403 -7.53 -17.53 17.55
N LEU A 404 -6.49 -16.67 17.69
CA LEU A 404 -5.54 -16.74 18.83
C LEU A 404 -6.11 -16.20 20.13
N ASN A 405 -6.80 -15.06 20.07
CA ASN A 405 -7.10 -14.26 21.26
C ASN A 405 -8.61 -14.10 21.51
N ASN A 406 -9.46 -14.56 20.61
CA ASN A 406 -10.90 -14.29 20.59
C ASN A 406 -11.22 -12.77 20.64
N GLN A 407 -10.32 -11.96 20.05
CA GLN A 407 -10.38 -10.51 20.02
C GLN A 407 -9.96 -9.99 18.65
N MET A 408 -10.57 -8.88 18.22
CA MET A 408 -10.17 -8.13 17.04
C MET A 408 -9.07 -7.11 17.40
N MET A 409 -8.17 -6.87 16.47
CA MET A 409 -7.27 -5.71 16.54
C MET A 409 -8.04 -4.43 16.18
N THR A 410 -7.66 -3.32 16.81
CA THR A 410 -8.04 -1.99 16.34
C THR A 410 -7.42 -1.69 14.98
N SER A 411 -7.94 -0.70 14.25
CA SER A 411 -7.36 -0.25 12.98
C SER A 411 -5.90 0.17 13.15
N ALA A 412 -5.58 0.93 14.21
CA ALA A 412 -4.20 1.29 14.56
C ALA A 412 -3.32 0.06 14.82
N GLY A 413 -3.85 -0.96 15.52
CA GLY A 413 -3.13 -2.22 15.77
C GLY A 413 -2.83 -3.00 14.51
N LEU A 414 -3.81 -3.13 13.62
CA LEU A 414 -3.65 -3.82 12.35
C LEU A 414 -2.71 -3.07 11.39
N LYS A 415 -2.84 -1.73 11.30
CA LYS A 415 -1.93 -0.87 10.55
C LYS A 415 -0.50 -0.98 11.09
N ALA A 416 -0.33 -0.86 12.42
CA ALA A 416 0.96 -1.00 13.07
C ALA A 416 1.61 -2.37 12.78
N LEU A 417 0.84 -3.46 12.85
CA LEU A 417 1.34 -4.81 12.60
C LEU A 417 1.86 -4.96 11.16
N ILE A 418 1.10 -4.48 10.18
CA ILE A 418 1.49 -4.52 8.76
C ILE A 418 2.77 -3.72 8.54
N ILE A 419 2.88 -2.52 9.11
CA ILE A 419 4.06 -1.65 9.02
C ILE A 419 5.25 -2.28 9.76
N HIS A 420 5.03 -2.76 10.99
CA HIS A 420 6.08 -3.35 11.84
C HIS A 420 6.77 -4.55 11.18
N THR A 421 6.03 -5.32 10.42
CA THR A 421 6.50 -6.58 9.82
C THR A 421 6.76 -6.50 8.32
N ALA A 422 6.59 -5.32 7.71
CA ALA A 422 6.94 -5.10 6.31
C ALA A 422 8.45 -5.33 6.09
N ASP A 423 8.79 -5.87 4.91
CA ASP A 423 10.18 -5.99 4.50
C ASP A 423 10.65 -4.65 3.92
N ASP A 424 11.66 -4.08 4.53
CA ASP A 424 12.27 -2.82 4.11
C ASP A 424 12.76 -2.90 2.65
N LEU A 425 12.39 -1.90 1.85
CA LEU A 425 12.78 -1.77 0.45
C LEU A 425 13.35 -0.37 0.20
N GLY A 426 14.19 -0.26 -0.83
CA GLY A 426 14.75 1.03 -1.20
C GLY A 426 15.89 1.44 -0.27
N ARG A 427 15.70 2.51 0.48
CA ARG A 427 16.66 3.02 1.47
C ARG A 427 16.37 2.41 2.83
N VAL A 428 17.40 2.32 3.67
CA VAL A 428 17.24 1.79 5.03
C VAL A 428 16.26 2.64 5.84
N GLY A 429 15.29 1.99 6.46
CA GLY A 429 14.16 2.63 7.11
C GLY A 429 13.09 3.10 6.11
N PRO A 430 12.07 3.83 6.55
CA PRO A 430 11.02 4.29 5.64
C PRO A 430 11.54 5.25 4.58
N ASP A 431 10.89 5.30 3.44
CA ASP A 431 11.10 6.32 2.42
C ASP A 431 9.79 6.69 1.71
N TYR A 432 9.79 7.77 0.94
CA TYR A 432 8.60 8.27 0.24
C TYR A 432 8.23 7.46 -1.02
N GLU A 433 9.04 6.48 -1.41
CA GLU A 433 8.80 5.63 -2.57
C GLU A 433 8.08 4.34 -2.17
N PHE A 434 8.62 3.64 -1.15
CA PHE A 434 8.15 2.33 -0.69
C PHE A 434 7.41 2.40 0.66
N GLY A 435 7.29 3.58 1.28
CA GLY A 435 6.77 3.71 2.63
C GLY A 435 7.62 2.92 3.63
N TRP A 436 6.97 2.07 4.42
CA TRP A 436 7.63 1.17 5.38
C TRP A 436 8.07 -0.16 4.76
N GLY A 437 7.82 -0.38 3.45
CA GLY A 437 8.28 -1.54 2.71
C GLY A 437 7.17 -2.45 2.17
N LEU A 438 7.58 -3.65 1.72
CA LEU A 438 6.69 -4.65 1.12
C LEU A 438 5.93 -5.43 2.20
N VAL A 439 4.61 -5.50 2.07
CA VAL A 439 3.74 -6.31 2.94
C VAL A 439 4.26 -7.74 3.09
N ASN A 440 4.34 -8.21 4.33
CA ASN A 440 4.74 -9.58 4.68
C ASN A 440 3.76 -10.20 5.67
N ALA A 441 2.68 -10.78 5.15
CA ALA A 441 1.61 -11.36 5.95
C ALA A 441 2.09 -12.54 6.83
N PHE A 442 3.10 -13.29 6.38
CA PHE A 442 3.63 -14.40 7.17
C PHE A 442 4.42 -13.93 8.40
N GLN A 443 5.25 -12.88 8.26
CA GLN A 443 5.93 -12.30 9.41
C GLN A 443 4.95 -11.67 10.40
N ALA A 444 3.89 -11.04 9.89
CA ALA A 444 2.82 -10.50 10.73
C ALA A 444 2.09 -11.59 11.53
N ALA A 445 1.72 -12.69 10.87
CA ALA A 445 1.06 -13.80 11.54
C ALA A 445 1.99 -14.49 12.59
N ARG A 446 3.27 -14.65 12.26
CA ARG A 446 4.26 -15.17 13.19
C ARG A 446 4.46 -14.26 14.40
N TYR A 447 4.54 -12.96 14.17
CA TYR A 447 4.65 -12.00 15.28
C TYR A 447 3.51 -12.17 16.30
N LEU A 448 2.27 -12.31 15.82
CA LEU A 448 1.12 -12.55 16.72
C LEU A 448 1.19 -13.90 17.42
N GLU A 449 1.65 -14.96 16.74
CA GLU A 449 1.80 -16.30 17.31
C GLU A 449 2.87 -16.31 18.41
N ASP A 450 4.05 -15.76 18.12
CA ASP A 450 5.18 -15.68 19.04
C ASP A 450 4.78 -14.85 20.29
N ALA A 451 4.14 -13.70 20.08
CA ALA A 451 3.66 -12.86 21.16
C ALA A 451 2.57 -13.53 22.01
N HIS A 452 1.65 -14.27 21.40
CA HIS A 452 0.62 -15.03 22.11
C HIS A 452 1.24 -16.13 22.99
N ALA A 453 2.28 -16.78 22.52
CA ALA A 453 2.98 -17.83 23.26
C ALA A 453 3.78 -17.27 24.46
N GLU A 454 4.41 -16.11 24.29
CA GLU A 454 5.30 -15.52 25.30
C GLU A 454 4.56 -14.60 26.29
N TRP A 455 3.57 -13.84 25.83
CA TRP A 455 2.86 -12.83 26.63
C TRP A 455 1.34 -12.92 26.44
N PRO A 456 0.69 -13.99 26.95
CA PRO A 456 -0.78 -14.10 26.83
C PRO A 456 -1.45 -13.05 27.73
N ILE A 457 -1.98 -12.01 27.12
CA ILE A 457 -2.75 -10.94 27.80
C ILE A 457 -4.23 -11.27 27.71
N SER A 458 -4.88 -11.39 28.87
CA SER A 458 -6.33 -11.67 28.89
C SER A 458 -7.14 -10.48 28.39
N GLY A 459 -7.93 -10.69 27.35
CA GLY A 459 -8.83 -9.67 26.79
C GLY A 459 -8.20 -8.73 25.77
N GLU A 460 -6.93 -8.93 25.38
CA GLU A 460 -6.23 -8.16 24.35
C GLU A 460 -5.52 -9.09 23.37
N VAL A 461 -5.13 -8.54 22.21
CA VAL A 461 -4.33 -9.27 21.23
C VAL A 461 -2.86 -9.25 21.69
N ALA A 462 -2.31 -10.41 21.97
CA ALA A 462 -0.94 -10.55 22.45
C ALA A 462 0.07 -9.91 21.49
N GLY A 463 1.06 -9.22 22.03
CA GLY A 463 2.06 -8.47 21.27
C GLY A 463 1.60 -7.10 20.76
N VAL A 464 0.33 -6.79 20.90
CA VAL A 464 -0.24 -5.48 20.57
C VAL A 464 -0.61 -4.80 21.88
N TRP A 465 0.37 -4.14 22.52
CA TRP A 465 0.11 -3.42 23.77
C TRP A 465 -0.74 -2.20 23.52
N ARG A 466 -1.91 -2.16 24.12
CA ARG A 466 -2.79 -0.98 24.11
C ARG A 466 -2.46 -0.09 25.30
N GLY A 467 -2.42 1.19 25.07
CA GLY A 467 -2.26 2.20 26.10
C GLY A 467 -3.13 3.41 25.81
N GLU A 468 -3.29 4.25 26.82
CA GLU A 468 -3.97 5.52 26.72
C GLU A 468 -3.13 6.58 27.43
N LEU A 469 -2.97 7.73 26.79
CA LEU A 469 -2.45 8.94 27.41
C LEU A 469 -3.60 9.91 27.68
N SER A 470 -3.44 10.72 28.70
CA SER A 470 -4.41 11.75 29.08
C SER A 470 -3.71 12.94 29.72
N THR A 471 -4.45 14.01 29.96
CA THR A 471 -3.92 15.20 30.66
C THR A 471 -3.43 14.91 32.08
N VAL A 472 -3.93 13.84 32.72
CA VAL A 472 -3.50 13.41 34.07
C VAL A 472 -2.44 12.31 34.03
N GLN A 473 -2.32 11.60 32.92
CA GLN A 473 -1.28 10.61 32.63
C GLN A 473 -0.61 10.96 31.30
N PRO A 474 0.30 11.95 31.27
CA PRO A 474 0.86 12.49 30.04
C PRO A 474 1.92 11.60 29.40
N PHE A 475 2.36 10.55 30.07
CA PHE A 475 3.31 9.57 29.55
C PHE A 475 3.09 8.19 30.16
N ARG A 476 3.62 7.16 29.48
CA ARG A 476 3.72 5.79 29.98
C ARG A 476 5.08 5.20 29.62
N ASP A 477 5.72 4.57 30.62
CA ASP A 477 7.02 3.92 30.48
C ASP A 477 6.86 2.40 30.37
N TYR A 478 7.70 1.80 29.53
CA TYR A 478 7.86 0.37 29.34
C TYR A 478 9.35 0.05 29.49
N VAL A 479 9.69 -0.91 30.34
CA VAL A 479 11.08 -1.24 30.65
C VAL A 479 11.38 -2.67 30.21
N PHE A 480 12.47 -2.84 29.49
CA PHE A 480 12.91 -4.11 28.94
C PHE A 480 14.40 -4.33 29.22
N VAL A 481 14.77 -5.56 29.52
CA VAL A 481 16.15 -6.01 29.55
C VAL A 481 16.44 -6.78 28.27
N VAL A 482 17.38 -6.30 27.48
CA VAL A 482 17.81 -6.97 26.26
C VAL A 482 18.56 -8.25 26.62
N SER A 483 18.06 -9.39 26.17
CA SER A 483 18.65 -10.70 26.47
C SER A 483 19.70 -11.15 25.45
N ASN A 484 19.68 -10.59 24.25
CA ASN A 484 20.61 -10.89 23.16
C ASN A 484 20.94 -9.61 22.36
N VAL A 485 21.81 -9.73 21.36
CA VAL A 485 22.20 -8.63 20.45
C VAL A 485 21.30 -8.50 19.21
N GLU A 486 20.16 -9.18 19.20
CA GLU A 486 19.16 -9.01 18.13
C GLU A 486 18.59 -7.58 18.12
N PRO A 487 18.37 -6.98 16.95
CA PRO A 487 17.83 -5.64 16.87
C PRO A 487 16.46 -5.51 17.53
N LEU A 488 16.28 -4.44 18.31
CA LEU A 488 15.01 -4.03 18.86
C LEU A 488 14.30 -3.16 17.82
N LYS A 489 13.07 -3.53 17.44
CA LYS A 489 12.17 -2.73 16.64
C LYS A 489 10.94 -2.41 17.48
N VAL A 490 10.56 -1.15 17.54
CA VAL A 490 9.40 -0.69 18.29
C VAL A 490 8.56 0.20 17.37
N THR A 491 7.27 -0.12 17.24
CA THR A 491 6.34 0.67 16.43
C THR A 491 5.20 1.16 17.30
N LEU A 492 5.03 2.48 17.37
CA LEU A 492 3.90 3.18 17.98
C LEU A 492 2.94 3.59 16.85
N CYS A 493 1.63 3.39 17.05
CA CYS A 493 0.61 3.86 16.12
C CYS A 493 -0.66 4.22 16.89
N TRP A 494 -1.38 5.24 16.40
CA TRP A 494 -2.65 5.66 16.97
C TRP A 494 -3.60 6.13 15.88
N THR A 495 -4.90 6.05 16.18
CA THR A 495 -5.92 6.66 15.34
C THR A 495 -6.07 8.10 15.79
N ASP A 496 -5.54 9.02 15.01
CA ASP A 496 -5.49 10.45 15.34
C ASP A 496 -6.79 11.16 14.95
N PRO A 497 -7.30 12.12 15.72
CA PRO A 497 -8.42 12.96 15.28
C PRO A 497 -8.19 13.58 13.91
N ALA A 498 -9.25 13.87 13.17
CA ALA A 498 -9.13 14.50 11.87
C ALA A 498 -8.47 15.90 11.98
N GLY A 499 -7.53 16.16 11.07
CA GLY A 499 -6.90 17.48 10.95
C GLY A 499 -7.81 18.48 10.24
N THR A 500 -7.26 19.62 9.88
CA THR A 500 -7.96 20.66 9.10
C THR A 500 -7.59 20.54 7.63
N GLU A 501 -8.59 20.59 6.74
CA GLU A 501 -8.37 20.63 5.30
C GLU A 501 -7.30 21.68 4.94
N GLN A 502 -6.30 21.28 4.17
CA GLN A 502 -5.27 22.17 3.66
C GLN A 502 -5.73 22.93 2.44
N THR A 503 -5.22 24.12 2.28
CA THR A 503 -5.45 24.96 1.09
C THR A 503 -4.12 25.49 0.58
N GLY A 504 -4.07 25.75 -0.72
CA GLY A 504 -2.87 26.22 -1.41
C GLY A 504 -2.00 25.07 -1.91
N LEU A 505 -0.92 25.41 -2.57
CA LEU A 505 0.06 24.49 -3.12
C LEU A 505 1.12 24.17 -2.07
N ASP A 506 1.46 22.90 -1.92
CA ASP A 506 2.57 22.38 -1.08
C ASP A 506 2.54 22.97 0.35
N ASN A 507 1.41 22.90 1.03
CA ASN A 507 1.25 23.48 2.37
C ASN A 507 1.93 22.59 3.43
N PRO A 508 3.08 22.98 4.03
CA PRO A 508 3.85 22.13 4.94
C PRO A 508 3.33 22.09 6.38
N THR A 509 2.17 22.69 6.64
CA THR A 509 1.59 22.71 8.00
C THR A 509 1.19 21.30 8.41
N PRO A 510 1.73 20.75 9.52
CA PRO A 510 1.35 19.43 9.99
C PRO A 510 -0.15 19.29 10.28
N ASN A 511 -0.72 18.17 9.89
CA ASN A 511 -2.12 17.82 10.16
C ASN A 511 -2.28 16.87 11.36
N LEU A 512 -1.19 16.49 12.02
CA LEU A 512 -1.23 15.73 13.25
C LEU A 512 -1.90 16.56 14.33
N VAL A 513 -2.92 16.00 14.99
CA VAL A 513 -3.73 16.67 16.02
C VAL A 513 -3.22 16.30 17.40
N ASN A 514 -3.17 15.01 17.72
CA ASN A 514 -2.62 14.51 18.96
C ASN A 514 -1.20 14.00 18.69
N ASP A 515 -0.20 14.81 19.02
CA ASP A 515 1.23 14.53 18.79
C ASP A 515 1.77 13.63 19.91
N LEU A 516 1.79 12.32 19.68
CA LEU A 516 2.42 11.33 20.54
C LEU A 516 3.87 11.11 20.10
N ASN A 517 4.76 10.90 21.06
CA ASN A 517 6.19 10.69 20.82
C ASN A 517 6.67 9.39 21.44
N LEU A 518 7.45 8.63 20.69
CA LEU A 518 8.17 7.45 21.16
C LEU A 518 9.63 7.79 21.43
N VAL A 519 10.07 7.64 22.67
CA VAL A 519 11.44 7.91 23.08
C VAL A 519 12.01 6.68 23.79
N GLY A 520 13.25 6.31 23.47
CA GLY A 520 13.98 5.27 24.19
C GLY A 520 15.19 5.83 24.93
N LEU A 521 15.52 5.23 26.07
CA LEU A 521 16.76 5.50 26.82
C LEU A 521 17.43 4.17 27.17
N VAL A 522 18.70 4.04 26.80
CA VAL A 522 19.52 2.85 27.05
C VAL A 522 20.42 3.07 28.26
N THR A 523 20.32 2.20 29.26
CA THR A 523 21.15 2.25 30.47
C THR A 523 22.20 1.12 30.42
N PRO A 524 23.44 1.33 30.87
CA PRO A 524 23.97 2.54 31.52
C PRO A 524 24.55 3.60 30.56
N SER A 525 24.46 3.42 29.24
CA SER A 525 25.12 4.29 28.26
C SER A 525 24.56 5.72 28.23
N GLY A 526 23.30 5.91 28.60
CA GLY A 526 22.58 7.17 28.43
C GLY A 526 22.24 7.46 26.96
N GLN A 527 22.33 6.46 26.07
CA GLN A 527 21.96 6.61 24.65
C GLN A 527 20.47 6.84 24.52
N GLU A 528 20.10 7.95 23.88
CA GLU A 528 18.72 8.22 23.51
C GLU A 528 18.39 7.54 22.17
N LEU A 529 17.21 6.94 22.09
CA LEU A 529 16.69 6.33 20.88
C LEU A 529 15.50 7.17 20.39
N ARG A 530 15.46 7.45 19.08
CA ARG A 530 14.43 8.25 18.45
C ARG A 530 13.85 7.51 17.26
N PRO A 531 12.58 7.77 16.88
CA PRO A 531 11.95 7.20 15.71
C PRO A 531 12.59 7.68 14.41
N TRP A 532 12.30 6.97 13.33
CA TRP A 532 12.63 7.40 11.99
C TRP A 532 11.86 8.66 11.59
N ILE A 533 12.55 9.58 10.91
CA ILE A 533 11.97 10.77 10.28
C ILE A 533 12.52 10.95 8.87
N LEU A 534 11.73 11.57 8.00
CA LEU A 534 12.12 11.95 6.65
C LEU A 534 12.20 13.48 6.50
N ASP A 535 12.96 13.92 5.52
CA ASP A 535 13.06 15.34 5.15
C ASP A 535 12.22 15.60 3.89
N PRO A 536 11.02 16.20 4.01
CA PRO A 536 10.17 16.45 2.83
C PRO A 536 10.77 17.47 1.85
N ALA A 537 11.68 18.32 2.30
CA ALA A 537 12.39 19.25 1.40
C ALA A 537 13.46 18.54 0.56
N ASN A 538 13.91 17.36 0.99
CA ASN A 538 14.89 16.52 0.29
C ASN A 538 14.39 15.05 0.25
N PRO A 539 13.30 14.76 -0.45
CA PRO A 539 12.57 13.49 -0.32
C PRO A 539 13.36 12.26 -0.79
N SER A 540 14.44 12.45 -1.55
CA SER A 540 15.35 11.38 -1.99
C SER A 540 16.41 10.97 -0.97
N LEU A 541 16.51 11.66 0.18
CA LEU A 541 17.45 11.29 1.23
C LEU A 541 16.93 10.09 2.04
N SER A 542 17.88 9.35 2.64
CA SER A 542 17.56 8.27 3.58
C SER A 542 16.94 8.83 4.86
N ALA A 543 16.10 8.03 5.51
CA ALA A 543 15.57 8.32 6.82
C ALA A 543 16.70 8.58 7.84
N THR A 544 16.40 9.44 8.79
CA THR A 544 17.25 9.73 9.95
C THR A 544 16.46 9.50 11.23
N GLN A 545 17.11 9.55 12.39
CA GLN A 545 16.42 9.44 13.67
C GLN A 545 16.20 10.83 14.28
N GLY A 546 14.99 11.09 14.74
CA GLY A 546 14.64 12.41 15.29
C GLY A 546 13.26 12.42 15.95
N ILE A 547 12.78 13.60 16.29
CA ILE A 547 11.41 13.80 16.79
C ILE A 547 10.48 13.86 15.58
N ASN A 548 9.47 13.01 15.55
CA ASN A 548 8.44 13.00 14.52
C ASN A 548 7.23 13.81 15.04
N THR A 549 6.82 14.81 14.29
CA THR A 549 5.67 15.70 14.61
C THR A 549 4.65 15.71 13.47
N ARG A 550 4.69 14.69 12.60
CA ARG A 550 3.93 14.66 11.36
C ARG A 550 3.06 13.41 11.24
N ASP A 551 3.63 12.25 11.57
CA ASP A 551 2.99 10.96 11.36
C ASP A 551 2.35 10.46 12.65
N ASN A 552 1.22 9.76 12.52
CA ASN A 552 0.60 8.99 13.61
C ASN A 552 1.15 7.54 13.66
N VAL A 553 2.34 7.34 13.11
CA VAL A 553 3.14 6.12 13.20
C VAL A 553 4.58 6.50 13.47
N GLU A 554 5.16 5.95 14.54
CA GLU A 554 6.57 6.14 14.88
C GLU A 554 7.27 4.81 15.04
N GLN A 555 8.49 4.68 14.53
CA GLN A 555 9.25 3.44 14.66
C GLN A 555 10.69 3.71 15.08
N ILE A 556 11.11 3.10 16.20
CA ILE A 556 12.50 2.99 16.59
C ILE A 556 13.07 1.67 16.07
N PHE A 557 14.26 1.73 15.51
CA PHE A 557 15.10 0.57 15.20
C PHE A 557 16.47 0.78 15.85
N TRP A 558 16.87 -0.16 16.72
CA TRP A 558 18.12 -0.07 17.45
C TRP A 558 18.80 -1.43 17.57
N ALA A 559 20.09 -1.51 17.22
CA ALA A 559 20.90 -2.70 17.37
C ALA A 559 21.68 -2.63 18.70
N PRO A 560 21.38 -3.50 19.68
CA PRO A 560 22.13 -3.57 20.93
C PRO A 560 23.61 -3.91 20.69
N THR A 561 24.49 -3.36 21.51
CA THR A 561 25.94 -3.66 21.45
C THR A 561 26.35 -4.78 22.41
N SER A 562 25.49 -5.12 23.35
CA SER A 562 25.68 -6.22 24.32
C SER A 562 24.32 -6.67 24.88
N SER A 563 24.29 -7.90 25.40
CA SER A 563 23.17 -8.37 26.22
C SER A 563 23.14 -7.64 27.57
N SER A 564 21.99 -7.70 28.25
CA SER A 564 21.76 -7.08 29.56
C SER A 564 21.77 -5.55 29.59
N GLN A 565 21.63 -4.91 28.41
CA GLN A 565 21.30 -3.48 28.37
C GLN A 565 19.82 -3.28 28.75
N VAL A 566 19.55 -2.29 29.57
CA VAL A 566 18.17 -1.94 29.93
C VAL A 566 17.69 -0.82 29.00
N VAL A 567 16.52 -0.99 28.44
CA VAL A 567 15.87 0.00 27.58
C VAL A 567 14.57 0.43 28.22
N ARG A 568 14.44 1.72 28.50
CA ARG A 568 13.18 2.33 28.86
C ARG A 568 12.60 2.99 27.61
N LEU A 569 11.44 2.53 27.18
CA LEU A 569 10.64 3.17 26.16
C LEU A 569 9.58 4.03 26.84
N ARG A 570 9.45 5.26 26.40
CA ARG A 570 8.42 6.18 26.83
C ARG A 570 7.53 6.53 25.67
N VAL A 571 6.22 6.40 25.86
CA VAL A 571 5.20 7.04 25.02
C VAL A 571 4.72 8.26 25.78
N GLU A 572 4.83 9.43 25.19
CA GLU A 572 4.41 10.70 25.78
C GLU A 572 3.70 11.56 24.75
N HIS A 573 2.93 12.55 25.16
CA HIS A 573 2.32 13.50 24.23
C HIS A 573 2.87 14.90 24.38
N THR A 574 2.86 15.64 23.27
CA THR A 574 3.20 17.06 23.22
C THR A 574 1.94 17.89 23.07
N GLY A 575 1.82 18.97 23.82
CA GLY A 575 0.66 19.87 23.75
C GLY A 575 -0.59 19.36 24.45
N THR A 576 -1.75 19.75 23.95
CA THR A 576 -3.06 19.39 24.49
C THR A 576 -3.69 18.32 23.61
N LEU A 577 -4.14 17.23 24.22
CA LEU A 577 -4.89 16.20 23.52
C LEU A 577 -6.32 16.69 23.22
N GLU A 578 -6.75 16.54 21.98
CA GLU A 578 -8.16 16.66 21.62
C GLU A 578 -8.94 15.55 22.33
N ASP A 579 -10.14 15.84 22.80
CA ASP A 579 -10.97 14.96 23.64
C ASP A 579 -10.34 14.58 25.00
N GLY A 580 -9.16 15.10 25.33
CA GLY A 580 -8.50 14.95 26.65
C GLY A 580 -7.78 13.63 26.85
N ASN A 581 -7.86 12.69 25.92
CA ASN A 581 -7.15 11.41 25.92
C ASN A 581 -6.80 10.96 24.50
N GLN A 582 -5.86 10.01 24.38
CA GLN A 582 -5.50 9.37 23.12
C GLN A 582 -5.11 7.92 23.39
N GLU A 583 -5.88 6.99 22.82
CA GLU A 583 -5.48 5.58 22.75
C GLU A 583 -4.38 5.37 21.74
N TYR A 584 -3.48 4.45 22.00
CA TYR A 584 -2.41 4.04 21.09
C TYR A 584 -2.13 2.55 21.18
N VAL A 585 -1.39 2.04 20.22
CA VAL A 585 -0.84 0.69 20.23
C VAL A 585 0.68 0.74 20.10
N LEU A 586 1.36 -0.19 20.77
CA LEU A 586 2.80 -0.36 20.73
C LEU A 586 3.13 -1.80 20.38
N LEU A 587 3.95 -2.01 19.37
CA LEU A 587 4.47 -3.30 18.97
C LEU A 587 5.98 -3.33 19.19
N ILE A 588 6.51 -4.44 19.73
CA ILE A 588 7.92 -4.57 20.03
C ILE A 588 8.40 -5.93 19.54
N SER A 589 9.51 -5.97 18.82
CA SER A 589 10.21 -7.18 18.43
C SER A 589 11.70 -7.10 18.76
N GLY A 590 12.33 -8.24 19.02
CA GLY A 590 13.71 -8.40 19.45
C GLY A 590 13.78 -9.39 20.61
N ASP A 591 14.98 -9.75 21.04
CA ASP A 591 15.18 -10.61 22.21
C ASP A 591 15.25 -9.77 23.49
N PHE A 592 14.19 -9.75 24.27
CA PHE A 592 14.10 -9.01 25.52
C PHE A 592 13.21 -9.70 26.55
N VAL A 593 13.39 -9.32 27.80
CA VAL A 593 12.51 -9.69 28.91
C VAL A 593 11.89 -8.42 29.46
N SER A 594 10.56 -8.39 29.62
CA SER A 594 9.88 -7.28 30.28
C SER A 594 10.34 -7.23 31.75
N ALA A 595 10.81 -6.06 32.19
CA ALA A 595 11.13 -5.80 33.59
C ALA A 595 9.96 -5.11 34.29
N ASP A 596 9.70 -5.44 35.55
CA ASP A 596 8.70 -4.71 36.33
C ASP A 596 9.20 -3.28 36.59
N SER A 597 8.30 -2.30 36.53
CA SER A 597 8.64 -0.89 36.77
C SER A 597 9.30 -0.65 38.15
N SER A 598 9.11 -1.54 39.11
CA SER A 598 9.78 -1.52 40.42
C SER A 598 11.28 -1.90 40.36
N GLU A 599 11.70 -2.64 39.32
CA GLU A 599 13.11 -3.01 39.14
C GLU A 599 13.96 -1.87 38.57
N TRP A 600 13.32 -0.86 37.96
CA TRP A 600 13.99 0.30 37.38
C TRP A 600 14.72 1.13 38.43
N GLU A 601 14.12 1.36 39.61
CA GLU A 601 14.75 2.13 40.70
C GLU A 601 15.99 1.46 41.28
N GLU A 602 16.09 0.11 41.19
CA GLU A 602 17.30 -0.66 41.58
C GLU A 602 18.38 -0.63 40.49
N LEU A 603 18.02 -0.43 39.21
CA LEU A 603 18.97 -0.43 38.10
C LEU A 603 19.57 0.95 37.81
N GLU A 604 18.94 2.06 38.28
CA GLU A 604 19.50 3.42 38.23
C GLU A 604 20.53 3.71 39.38
N ASN A 605 20.60 2.91 40.42
CA ASN A 605 21.51 3.02 41.56
C ASN A 605 22.72 2.07 41.43
#